data_3baa0dca1fe0cf680ef222e4cd3fc8b8
#
_entry.id   3baa0dca1fe0cf680ef222e4cd3fc8b8
#
_cell.length_a   1.000
_cell.length_b   1.000
_cell.length_c   1.000
_cell.angle_alpha   90.00
_cell.angle_beta   90.00
_cell.angle_gamma   90.00
#
_symmetry.space_group_name_H-M   'P 1'
#
loop_
_entity.id
_entity.type
_entity.pdbx_description
1 polymer ?
#
loop_
_entity_poly.entity_id
_entity_poly.type
_entity_poly.pdbx_seq_one_letter_code
_entity_poly.pdbx_strand_id
1 'polypeptide(L)'
;DIRTAFPGIRGFSVRSLRYMAKFAREVESEFCSDYCRIPWGHVMKLLDKTEPGERREWYLAAAVENGWSQAVLDHQIDLRLYERQQVAGKVTNFERTLPSPDSELAQQTLKDPYIFDFITAKQSAKEHDIEEQMVSNVTKLLLELGTGFAFMGRQYHLSVGSEDFYIDLLFYNTKLRCYVVIELKNEKFKPEFTGQLGFYVAAVDGEVAGEYDNPTVGLLLCKSKDDAVAEYSLRNVDAPIGVSEYRLGDELPPEYENILPSPEDLMNRI
;
A
#
# COMPACT_ATOMS: atom_id res chain seq x y z
N ASP A 1 31.58 -34.71 2.88
CA ASP A 1 30.15 -34.42 2.74
C ASP A 1 29.57 -34.04 4.11
N ILE A 2 28.80 -32.95 4.16
CA ILE A 2 28.20 -32.44 5.42
C ILE A 2 27.31 -33.51 6.09
N ARG A 3 26.56 -34.27 5.31
CA ARG A 3 25.69 -35.34 5.84
C ARG A 3 26.47 -36.49 6.45
N THR A 4 27.65 -36.77 5.92
CA THR A 4 28.55 -37.81 6.47
C THR A 4 29.24 -37.34 7.75
N ALA A 5 29.65 -36.06 7.78
CA ALA A 5 30.28 -35.46 8.94
C ALA A 5 29.32 -35.21 10.11
N PHE A 6 28.04 -34.91 9.80
CA PHE A 6 27.00 -34.56 10.79
C PHE A 6 25.72 -35.36 10.55
N PRO A 7 25.67 -36.62 10.91
CA PRO A 7 24.50 -37.47 10.75
C PRO A 7 23.31 -36.91 11.54
N GLY A 8 22.18 -36.72 10.86
CA GLY A 8 20.95 -36.19 11.51
C GLY A 8 20.76 -34.69 11.43
N ILE A 9 21.70 -33.90 10.91
CA ILE A 9 21.53 -32.48 10.70
C ILE A 9 20.48 -32.24 9.57
N ARG A 10 19.54 -31.33 9.80
CA ARG A 10 18.52 -30.94 8.83
C ARG A 10 18.83 -29.56 8.24
N GLY A 11 18.24 -29.21 7.09
CA GLY A 11 18.37 -27.86 6.51
C GLY A 11 19.50 -27.68 5.47
N PHE A 12 20.39 -28.67 5.30
CA PHE A 12 21.50 -28.63 4.33
C PHE A 12 21.18 -29.41 3.05
N SER A 13 20.04 -29.11 2.43
CA SER A 13 19.79 -29.59 1.05
C SER A 13 20.72 -28.87 0.06
N VAL A 14 20.95 -29.45 -1.12
CA VAL A 14 21.72 -28.80 -2.19
C VAL A 14 21.15 -27.41 -2.52
N ARG A 15 19.81 -27.28 -2.52
CA ARG A 15 19.13 -25.99 -2.72
C ARG A 15 19.48 -24.99 -1.60
N SER A 16 19.36 -25.41 -0.34
CA SER A 16 19.68 -24.53 0.80
C SER A 16 21.13 -24.09 0.79
N LEU A 17 22.07 -24.98 0.47
CA LEU A 17 23.50 -24.66 0.36
C LEU A 17 23.79 -23.65 -0.78
N ARG A 18 23.08 -23.74 -1.89
CA ARG A 18 23.19 -22.75 -2.98
C ARG A 18 22.73 -21.37 -2.52
N TYR A 19 21.61 -21.28 -1.78
CA TYR A 19 21.15 -20.01 -1.24
C TYR A 19 22.09 -19.45 -0.17
N MET A 20 22.64 -20.30 0.71
CA MET A 20 23.66 -19.86 1.68
C MET A 20 24.90 -19.30 0.98
N ALA A 21 25.34 -19.94 -0.09
CA ALA A 21 26.47 -19.44 -0.90
C ALA A 21 26.12 -18.14 -1.65
N LYS A 22 24.88 -18.00 -2.15
CA LYS A 22 24.39 -16.76 -2.76
C LYS A 22 24.33 -15.64 -1.73
N PHE A 23 23.75 -15.90 -0.56
CA PHE A 23 23.71 -14.96 0.55
C PHE A 23 25.11 -14.45 0.94
N ALA A 24 26.06 -15.36 1.16
CA ALA A 24 27.42 -15.01 1.56
C ALA A 24 28.19 -14.19 0.47
N ARG A 25 27.76 -14.23 -0.77
CA ARG A 25 28.38 -13.44 -1.86
C ARG A 25 27.73 -12.07 -2.02
N GLU A 26 26.42 -11.97 -1.76
CA GLU A 26 25.62 -10.81 -2.09
C GLU A 26 25.29 -9.92 -0.89
N VAL A 27 25.43 -10.43 0.34
CA VAL A 27 25.17 -9.69 1.57
C VAL A 27 26.47 -9.42 2.29
N GLU A 28 26.80 -8.15 2.47
CA GLU A 28 27.98 -7.74 3.22
C GLU A 28 27.84 -8.08 4.71
N SER A 29 28.95 -8.37 5.37
CA SER A 29 28.97 -8.85 6.75
C SER A 29 28.30 -7.89 7.74
N GLU A 30 28.36 -6.58 7.47
CA GLU A 30 27.74 -5.55 8.30
C GLU A 30 26.20 -5.60 8.29
N PHE A 31 25.59 -6.06 7.19
CA PHE A 31 24.13 -6.19 7.05
C PHE A 31 23.60 -7.57 7.48
N CYS A 32 24.46 -8.54 7.79
CA CYS A 32 24.01 -9.90 8.17
C CYS A 32 23.05 -9.91 9.37
N SER A 33 23.21 -8.98 10.31
CA SER A 33 22.34 -8.87 11.50
C SER A 33 20.90 -8.56 11.14
N ASP A 34 20.66 -7.74 10.12
CA ASP A 34 19.32 -7.31 9.70
C ASP A 34 18.55 -8.48 9.08
N TYR A 35 19.25 -9.32 8.31
CA TYR A 35 18.66 -10.54 7.74
C TYR A 35 18.31 -11.60 8.79
N CYS A 36 18.90 -11.55 10.00
CA CYS A 36 18.52 -12.43 11.10
C CYS A 36 17.14 -12.11 11.70
N ARG A 37 16.57 -10.96 11.35
CA ARG A 37 15.25 -10.51 11.84
C ARG A 37 14.08 -11.13 11.10
N ILE A 38 14.32 -11.80 9.96
CA ILE A 38 13.30 -12.47 9.14
C ILE A 38 13.61 -13.96 8.96
N PRO A 39 12.60 -14.81 8.77
CA PRO A 39 12.79 -16.24 8.50
C PRO A 39 13.60 -16.46 7.20
N TRP A 40 14.37 -17.55 7.14
CA TRP A 40 15.19 -17.91 5.97
C TRP A 40 14.41 -17.96 4.65
N GLY A 41 13.11 -18.34 4.69
CA GLY A 41 12.25 -18.33 3.53
C GLY A 41 12.09 -16.95 2.89
N HIS A 42 12.01 -15.89 3.71
CA HIS A 42 11.98 -14.49 3.24
C HIS A 42 13.31 -14.09 2.60
N VAL A 43 14.44 -14.46 3.25
CA VAL A 43 15.77 -14.21 2.69
C VAL A 43 15.90 -14.81 1.28
N MET A 44 15.44 -16.05 1.10
CA MET A 44 15.46 -16.69 -0.23
C MET A 44 14.64 -15.91 -1.26
N LYS A 45 13.48 -15.36 -0.87
CA LYS A 45 12.66 -14.55 -1.78
C LYS A 45 13.33 -13.23 -2.16
N LEU A 46 13.94 -12.55 -1.19
CA LEU A 46 14.73 -11.34 -1.46
C LEU A 46 15.87 -11.64 -2.44
N LEU A 47 16.64 -12.70 -2.19
CA LEU A 47 17.73 -13.11 -3.06
C LEU A 47 17.27 -13.47 -4.48
N ASP A 48 16.09 -14.04 -4.66
CA ASP A 48 15.58 -14.45 -5.97
C ASP A 48 15.00 -13.28 -6.78
N LYS A 49 14.36 -12.32 -6.11
CA LYS A 49 13.53 -11.31 -6.77
C LYS A 49 14.09 -9.89 -6.74
N THR A 50 15.18 -9.68 -6.01
CA THR A 50 15.81 -8.35 -5.93
C THR A 50 17.32 -8.46 -6.13
N GLU A 51 17.89 -7.47 -6.82
CA GLU A 51 19.33 -7.31 -6.89
C GLU A 51 19.88 -6.72 -5.57
N PRO A 52 21.17 -6.95 -5.24
CA PRO A 52 21.82 -6.28 -4.12
C PRO A 52 21.72 -4.76 -4.22
N GLY A 53 21.44 -4.10 -3.09
CA GLY A 53 21.36 -2.65 -3.00
C GLY A 53 20.10 -2.16 -2.29
N GLU A 54 19.86 -0.85 -2.37
CA GLU A 54 18.85 -0.11 -1.64
C GLU A 54 17.44 -0.73 -1.71
N ARG A 55 17.03 -1.20 -2.89
CA ARG A 55 15.73 -1.85 -3.10
C ARG A 55 15.56 -3.10 -2.23
N ARG A 56 16.58 -3.96 -2.16
CA ARG A 56 16.55 -5.19 -1.36
C ARG A 56 16.49 -4.87 0.14
N GLU A 57 17.32 -3.92 0.58
CA GLU A 57 17.36 -3.50 1.98
C GLU A 57 16.04 -2.84 2.41
N TRP A 58 15.43 -2.08 1.51
CA TRP A 58 14.12 -1.51 1.75
C TRP A 58 13.05 -2.60 1.96
N TYR A 59 12.99 -3.62 1.10
CA TYR A 59 12.04 -4.73 1.27
C TYR A 59 12.32 -5.55 2.54
N LEU A 60 13.58 -5.72 2.92
CA LEU A 60 13.97 -6.34 4.18
C LEU A 60 13.43 -5.55 5.37
N ALA A 61 13.68 -4.26 5.42
CA ALA A 61 13.20 -3.38 6.48
C ALA A 61 11.67 -3.36 6.54
N ALA A 62 11.00 -3.23 5.40
CA ALA A 62 9.54 -3.26 5.31
C ALA A 62 8.95 -4.59 5.80
N ALA A 63 9.57 -5.72 5.46
CA ALA A 63 9.11 -7.04 5.93
C ALA A 63 9.24 -7.19 7.45
N VAL A 64 10.31 -6.65 8.05
CA VAL A 64 10.52 -6.63 9.50
C VAL A 64 9.49 -5.74 10.19
N GLU A 65 9.37 -4.50 9.71
CA GLU A 65 8.50 -3.48 10.32
C GLU A 65 7.03 -3.90 10.30
N ASN A 66 6.60 -4.45 9.16
CA ASN A 66 5.20 -4.79 8.92
C ASN A 66 4.86 -6.24 9.29
N GLY A 67 5.83 -7.04 9.72
CA GLY A 67 5.61 -8.45 10.08
C GLY A 67 5.08 -9.30 8.91
N TRP A 68 5.50 -9.01 7.68
CA TRP A 68 5.00 -9.70 6.49
C TRP A 68 5.28 -11.20 6.53
N SER A 69 4.31 -11.99 6.08
CA SER A 69 4.56 -13.38 5.73
C SER A 69 5.38 -13.48 4.44
N GLN A 70 5.99 -14.64 4.18
CA GLN A 70 6.74 -14.87 2.94
C GLN A 70 5.87 -14.62 1.69
N ALA A 71 4.58 -14.99 1.74
CA ALA A 71 3.66 -14.77 0.64
C ALA A 71 3.36 -13.27 0.41
N VAL A 72 3.19 -12.50 1.49
CA VAL A 72 2.99 -11.05 1.41
C VAL A 72 4.23 -10.37 0.87
N LEU A 73 5.43 -10.71 1.36
CA LEU A 73 6.69 -10.16 0.83
C LEU A 73 6.84 -10.45 -0.67
N ASP A 74 6.59 -11.70 -1.09
CA ASP A 74 6.64 -12.13 -2.47
C ASP A 74 5.72 -11.29 -3.37
N HIS A 75 4.47 -11.12 -2.95
CA HIS A 75 3.45 -10.33 -3.62
C HIS A 75 3.81 -8.83 -3.70
N GLN A 76 4.30 -8.23 -2.61
CA GLN A 76 4.69 -6.82 -2.61
C GLN A 76 5.90 -6.53 -3.52
N ILE A 77 6.84 -7.48 -3.63
CA ILE A 77 7.96 -7.36 -4.59
C ILE A 77 7.41 -7.42 -6.03
N ASP A 78 6.51 -8.35 -6.31
CA ASP A 78 5.91 -8.51 -7.64
C ASP A 78 5.11 -7.26 -8.06
N LEU A 79 4.35 -6.66 -7.15
CA LEU A 79 3.64 -5.41 -7.37
C LEU A 79 4.54 -4.16 -7.29
N ARG A 80 5.86 -4.32 -7.22
CA ARG A 80 6.84 -3.22 -7.23
C ARG A 80 6.53 -2.13 -6.18
N LEU A 81 6.23 -2.55 -4.94
CA LEU A 81 5.85 -1.62 -3.87
C LEU A 81 6.91 -0.55 -3.63
N TYR A 82 8.21 -0.91 -3.66
CA TYR A 82 9.31 0.03 -3.50
C TYR A 82 9.19 1.18 -4.49
N GLU A 83 9.06 0.86 -5.78
CA GLU A 83 8.96 1.87 -6.84
C GLU A 83 7.74 2.76 -6.68
N ARG A 84 6.58 2.18 -6.34
CA ARG A 84 5.33 2.94 -6.13
C ARG A 84 5.37 3.88 -4.91
N GLN A 85 6.15 3.53 -3.89
CA GLN A 85 6.34 4.41 -2.72
C GLN A 85 7.44 5.45 -2.93
N GLN A 86 8.45 5.14 -3.77
CA GLN A 86 9.58 6.03 -4.05
C GLN A 86 9.32 6.98 -5.23
N VAL A 87 8.17 6.90 -5.89
CA VAL A 87 7.83 7.81 -6.99
C VAL A 87 7.99 9.26 -6.52
N ALA A 88 8.94 9.96 -7.13
CA ALA A 88 9.08 11.40 -6.99
C ALA A 88 7.85 12.08 -7.63
N GLY A 89 7.21 12.98 -6.91
CA GLY A 89 6.09 13.73 -7.46
C GLY A 89 4.70 13.21 -7.11
N LYS A 90 4.54 12.52 -5.96
CA LYS A 90 3.19 12.28 -5.40
C LYS A 90 2.45 13.60 -5.24
N VAL A 91 1.25 13.66 -5.78
CA VAL A 91 0.44 14.90 -5.75
C VAL A 91 -0.26 15.02 -4.41
N THR A 92 0.28 15.83 -3.53
CA THR A 92 -0.27 16.11 -2.20
C THR A 92 -0.08 17.57 -1.81
N ASN A 93 -0.81 18.01 -0.78
CA ASN A 93 -0.55 19.28 -0.10
C ASN A 93 -0.11 19.07 1.36
N PHE A 94 0.33 17.87 1.75
CA PHE A 94 0.63 17.49 3.13
C PHE A 94 1.71 18.35 3.77
N GLU A 95 2.78 18.69 3.02
CA GLU A 95 3.86 19.54 3.51
C GLU A 95 3.36 20.90 4.01
N ARG A 96 2.30 21.43 3.38
CA ARG A 96 1.70 22.73 3.74
C ARG A 96 0.60 22.61 4.81
N THR A 97 -0.11 21.49 4.86
CA THR A 97 -1.35 21.33 5.64
C THR A 97 -1.19 20.50 6.90
N LEU A 98 -0.11 19.73 7.03
CA LEU A 98 0.20 18.93 8.20
C LEU A 98 1.50 19.41 8.87
N PRO A 99 1.59 19.34 10.20
CA PRO A 99 2.86 19.61 10.90
C PRO A 99 3.89 18.51 10.62
N SER A 100 5.20 18.83 10.65
CA SER A 100 6.26 17.81 10.71
C SER A 100 6.26 17.17 12.12
N PRO A 101 6.42 15.83 12.27
CA PRO A 101 6.77 14.85 11.23
C PRO A 101 5.58 14.20 10.51
N ASP A 102 4.33 14.58 10.82
CA ASP A 102 3.13 13.91 10.29
C ASP A 102 3.01 14.09 8.78
N SER A 103 3.42 15.24 8.23
CA SER A 103 3.45 15.48 6.78
C SER A 103 4.37 14.51 6.03
N GLU A 104 5.55 14.24 6.57
CA GLU A 104 6.51 13.31 6.00
C GLU A 104 5.98 11.86 6.07
N LEU A 105 5.42 11.48 7.22
CA LEU A 105 4.85 10.15 7.42
C LEU A 105 3.62 9.90 6.51
N ALA A 106 2.74 10.91 6.35
CA ALA A 106 1.62 10.84 5.42
C ALA A 106 2.10 10.69 3.97
N GLN A 107 3.12 11.46 3.58
CA GLN A 107 3.73 11.37 2.25
C GLN A 107 4.35 9.99 1.99
N GLN A 108 5.03 9.40 2.96
CA GLN A 108 5.61 8.06 2.85
C GLN A 108 4.54 6.97 2.76
N THR A 109 3.42 7.14 3.46
CA THR A 109 2.32 6.18 3.48
C THR A 109 1.57 6.14 2.15
N LEU A 110 1.50 7.25 1.43
CA LEU A 110 0.81 7.35 0.14
C LEU A 110 1.52 6.49 -0.92
N LYS A 111 0.75 5.87 -1.80
CA LYS A 111 1.21 5.14 -2.99
C LYS A 111 0.66 5.78 -4.25
N ASP A 112 1.37 5.66 -5.36
CA ASP A 112 0.88 6.08 -6.66
C ASP A 112 1.54 5.23 -7.76
N PRO A 113 0.75 4.37 -8.44
CA PRO A 113 -0.65 4.05 -8.20
C PRO A 113 -0.89 3.08 -7.04
N TYR A 114 -2.12 3.00 -6.55
CA TYR A 114 -2.64 1.85 -5.78
C TYR A 114 -2.98 0.70 -6.73
N ILE A 115 -2.75 -0.55 -6.30
CA ILE A 115 -3.05 -1.74 -7.10
C ILE A 115 -4.04 -2.63 -6.34
N PHE A 116 -5.26 -2.72 -6.88
CA PHE A 116 -6.31 -3.58 -6.37
C PHE A 116 -6.49 -4.80 -7.28
N ASP A 117 -5.48 -5.68 -7.31
CA ASP A 117 -5.42 -6.87 -8.16
C ASP A 117 -6.53 -7.90 -7.87
N PHE A 118 -7.14 -7.79 -6.70
CA PHE A 118 -8.25 -8.63 -6.24
C PHE A 118 -9.64 -8.15 -6.71
N ILE A 119 -9.71 -7.02 -7.40
CA ILE A 119 -10.96 -6.48 -7.95
C ILE A 119 -11.01 -6.81 -9.43
N THR A 120 -12.06 -7.53 -9.82
CA THR A 120 -12.39 -7.85 -11.21
C THR A 120 -13.62 -7.04 -11.62
N ALA A 121 -13.41 -5.79 -12.00
CA ALA A 121 -14.49 -4.91 -12.43
C ALA A 121 -14.34 -4.60 -13.92
N LYS A 122 -15.41 -4.81 -14.69
CA LYS A 122 -15.46 -4.36 -16.09
C LYS A 122 -15.28 -2.85 -16.14
N GLN A 123 -14.74 -2.31 -17.23
CA GLN A 123 -14.55 -0.86 -17.44
C GLN A 123 -15.81 -0.02 -17.21
N SER A 124 -16.99 -0.64 -17.29
CA SER A 124 -18.29 0.00 -17.04
C SER A 124 -18.80 -0.15 -15.59
N ALA A 125 -18.02 -0.73 -14.69
CA ALA A 125 -18.43 -0.89 -13.30
C ALA A 125 -18.65 0.48 -12.64
N LYS A 126 -19.66 0.57 -11.78
CA LYS A 126 -19.92 1.78 -11.00
C LYS A 126 -18.96 1.85 -9.81
N GLU A 127 -18.69 3.03 -9.28
CA GLU A 127 -17.89 3.24 -8.07
C GLU A 127 -18.34 2.34 -6.92
N HIS A 128 -19.65 2.25 -6.70
CA HIS A 128 -20.25 1.38 -5.69
C HIS A 128 -19.89 -0.11 -5.84
N ASP A 129 -19.79 -0.63 -7.07
CA ASP A 129 -19.42 -2.04 -7.32
C ASP A 129 -17.95 -2.29 -6.96
N ILE A 130 -17.08 -1.29 -7.16
CA ILE A 130 -15.66 -1.32 -6.79
C ILE A 130 -15.52 -1.28 -5.27
N GLU A 131 -16.21 -0.37 -4.59
CA GLU A 131 -16.24 -0.28 -3.13
C GLU A 131 -16.71 -1.59 -2.49
N GLU A 132 -17.78 -2.20 -3.03
CA GLU A 132 -18.31 -3.47 -2.52
C GLU A 132 -17.26 -4.58 -2.60
N GLN A 133 -16.54 -4.68 -3.71
CA GLN A 133 -15.46 -5.65 -3.86
C GLN A 133 -14.27 -5.34 -2.95
N MET A 134 -13.92 -4.06 -2.74
CA MET A 134 -12.89 -3.64 -1.77
C MET A 134 -13.22 -4.13 -0.37
N VAL A 135 -14.44 -3.90 0.11
CA VAL A 135 -14.85 -4.29 1.46
C VAL A 135 -15.02 -5.81 1.59
N SER A 136 -15.53 -6.47 0.56
CA SER A 136 -15.60 -7.95 0.52
C SER A 136 -14.21 -8.59 0.62
N ASN A 137 -13.16 -7.88 0.22
CA ASN A 137 -11.76 -8.30 0.30
C ASN A 137 -10.94 -7.40 1.25
N VAL A 138 -11.53 -6.96 2.37
CA VAL A 138 -10.92 -5.97 3.28
C VAL A 138 -9.50 -6.30 3.72
N THR A 139 -9.16 -7.58 3.88
CA THR A 139 -7.79 -8.00 4.22
C THR A 139 -6.80 -7.61 3.12
N LYS A 140 -7.15 -7.81 1.85
CA LYS A 140 -6.29 -7.43 0.71
C LYS A 140 -6.24 -5.92 0.55
N LEU A 141 -7.38 -5.24 0.77
CA LEU A 141 -7.43 -3.79 0.78
C LEU A 141 -6.48 -3.20 1.84
N LEU A 142 -6.53 -3.71 3.08
CA LEU A 142 -5.62 -3.28 4.14
C LEU A 142 -4.16 -3.57 3.85
N LEU A 143 -3.85 -4.70 3.19
CA LEU A 143 -2.49 -5.01 2.73
C LEU A 143 -2.02 -4.01 1.67
N GLU A 144 -2.89 -3.63 0.75
CA GLU A 144 -2.55 -2.61 -0.25
C GLU A 144 -2.46 -1.22 0.37
N LEU A 145 -3.34 -0.81 1.27
CA LEU A 145 -3.21 0.47 1.96
C LEU A 145 -1.92 0.54 2.79
N GLY A 146 -1.53 -0.55 3.43
CA GLY A 146 -0.32 -0.64 4.24
C GLY A 146 -0.61 -0.73 5.74
N THR A 147 0.46 -0.75 6.54
CA THR A 147 0.34 -0.89 7.99
C THR A 147 -0.22 0.35 8.66
N GLY A 148 -0.92 0.10 9.75
CA GLY A 148 -1.53 1.14 10.57
C GLY A 148 -2.97 1.44 10.20
N PHE A 149 -3.47 1.00 9.05
CA PHE A 149 -4.87 1.24 8.68
C PHE A 149 -5.82 0.28 9.40
N ALA A 150 -6.87 0.85 10.00
CA ALA A 150 -8.01 0.15 10.57
C ALA A 150 -9.27 0.60 9.83
N PHE A 151 -10.05 -0.36 9.33
CA PHE A 151 -11.29 -0.07 8.60
C PHE A 151 -12.40 0.36 9.57
N MET A 152 -12.99 1.54 9.36
CA MET A 152 -14.05 2.11 10.16
C MET A 152 -15.43 1.94 9.54
N GLY A 153 -15.52 2.00 8.20
CA GLY A 153 -16.79 1.80 7.51
C GLY A 153 -16.76 2.13 6.02
N ARG A 154 -17.74 1.58 5.30
CA ARG A 154 -18.10 1.92 3.93
C ARG A 154 -19.37 2.74 3.94
N GLN A 155 -19.49 3.68 3.01
CA GLN A 155 -20.63 4.60 2.94
C GLN A 155 -20.95 5.13 4.35
N TYR A 156 -19.86 5.64 4.99
CA TYR A 156 -19.90 6.07 6.37
C TYR A 156 -20.77 7.30 6.49
N HIS A 157 -21.87 7.17 7.25
CA HIS A 157 -22.86 8.21 7.40
C HIS A 157 -22.36 9.35 8.31
N LEU A 158 -22.48 10.58 7.83
CA LEU A 158 -22.26 11.81 8.57
C LEU A 158 -23.49 12.70 8.49
N SER A 159 -23.93 13.23 9.63
CA SER A 159 -24.96 14.26 9.69
C SER A 159 -24.30 15.59 9.97
N VAL A 160 -24.39 16.54 9.06
CA VAL A 160 -23.85 17.90 9.21
C VAL A 160 -24.98 18.91 9.06
N GLY A 161 -25.32 19.57 10.15
CA GLY A 161 -26.50 20.43 10.19
C GLY A 161 -27.78 19.64 10.00
N SER A 162 -28.50 19.90 8.91
CA SER A 162 -29.78 19.19 8.57
C SER A 162 -29.60 18.22 7.38
N GLU A 163 -28.39 17.99 6.93
CA GLU A 163 -28.12 17.17 5.74
C GLU A 163 -27.30 15.94 6.10
N ASP A 164 -27.55 14.86 5.37
CA ASP A 164 -26.87 13.58 5.50
C ASP A 164 -25.89 13.37 4.37
N PHE A 165 -24.66 12.94 4.70
CA PHE A 165 -23.59 12.67 3.77
C PHE A 165 -23.05 11.27 3.96
N TYR A 166 -22.42 10.71 2.93
CA TYR A 166 -21.89 9.36 2.95
C TYR A 166 -20.48 9.37 2.36
N ILE A 167 -19.52 8.96 3.18
CA ILE A 167 -18.11 8.80 2.77
C ILE A 167 -17.92 7.41 2.19
N ASP A 168 -17.31 7.28 1.02
CA ASP A 168 -17.10 5.98 0.37
C ASP A 168 -16.41 4.98 1.30
N LEU A 169 -15.23 5.33 1.81
CA LEU A 169 -14.50 4.50 2.77
C LEU A 169 -13.87 5.38 3.87
N LEU A 170 -14.11 5.04 5.11
CA LEU A 170 -13.45 5.65 6.27
C LEU A 170 -12.50 4.67 6.93
N PHE A 171 -11.30 5.13 7.22
CA PHE A 171 -10.26 4.42 7.96
C PHE A 171 -9.75 5.25 9.12
N TYR A 172 -9.08 4.58 10.07
CA TYR A 172 -8.22 5.23 11.06
C TYR A 172 -6.79 4.72 10.86
N ASN A 173 -5.82 5.62 10.85
CA ASN A 173 -4.40 5.25 10.76
C ASN A 173 -3.73 5.40 12.12
N THR A 174 -3.33 4.29 12.72
CA THR A 174 -2.75 4.24 14.06
C THR A 174 -1.34 4.84 14.16
N LYS A 175 -0.58 4.92 13.05
CA LYS A 175 0.74 5.55 13.00
C LYS A 175 0.62 7.07 12.92
N LEU A 176 -0.25 7.56 12.04
CA LEU A 176 -0.59 8.97 11.89
C LEU A 176 -1.49 9.47 13.02
N ARG A 177 -2.18 8.57 13.73
CA ARG A 177 -3.18 8.89 14.77
C ARG A 177 -4.25 9.82 14.24
N CYS A 178 -4.76 9.54 13.04
CA CYS A 178 -5.79 10.34 12.40
C CYS A 178 -6.77 9.46 11.61
N TYR A 179 -7.93 10.03 11.31
CA TYR A 179 -8.84 9.45 10.34
C TYR A 179 -8.30 9.63 8.92
N VAL A 180 -8.64 8.70 8.04
CA VAL A 180 -8.34 8.76 6.61
C VAL A 180 -9.61 8.56 5.83
N VAL A 181 -10.04 9.60 5.14
CA VAL A 181 -11.18 9.59 4.23
C VAL A 181 -10.69 9.19 2.85
N ILE A 182 -11.22 8.10 2.30
CA ILE A 182 -10.91 7.68 0.91
C ILE A 182 -12.16 7.89 0.06
N GLU A 183 -11.99 8.64 -1.00
CA GLU A 183 -13.01 8.89 -2.02
C GLU A 183 -12.56 8.26 -3.32
N LEU A 184 -13.44 7.46 -3.94
CA LEU A 184 -13.18 6.75 -5.20
C LEU A 184 -13.83 7.48 -6.36
N LYS A 185 -13.10 7.65 -7.46
CA LYS A 185 -13.61 8.16 -8.72
C LYS A 185 -13.24 7.23 -9.86
N ASN A 186 -14.22 6.57 -10.43
CA ASN A 186 -14.00 5.65 -11.56
C ASN A 186 -13.84 6.39 -12.89
N GLU A 187 -13.23 7.57 -12.84
CA GLU A 187 -12.93 8.41 -13.97
C GLU A 187 -11.61 9.19 -13.78
N LYS A 188 -11.23 9.97 -14.79
CA LYS A 188 -10.08 10.87 -14.70
C LYS A 188 -10.33 11.95 -13.63
N PHE A 189 -9.26 12.30 -12.90
CA PHE A 189 -9.27 13.39 -11.92
C PHE A 189 -9.88 14.68 -12.48
N LYS A 190 -10.72 15.32 -11.65
CA LYS A 190 -11.31 16.64 -11.89
C LYS A 190 -11.13 17.53 -10.67
N PRO A 191 -10.87 18.85 -10.85
CA PRO A 191 -10.69 19.79 -9.73
C PRO A 191 -11.83 19.82 -8.72
N GLU A 192 -13.06 19.61 -9.16
CA GLU A 192 -14.26 19.60 -8.31
C GLU A 192 -14.24 18.52 -7.20
N PHE A 193 -13.53 17.41 -7.41
CA PHE A 193 -13.46 16.31 -6.45
C PHE A 193 -12.73 16.72 -5.16
N THR A 194 -11.77 17.67 -5.25
CA THR A 194 -11.05 18.18 -4.07
C THR A 194 -11.96 18.94 -3.12
N GLY A 195 -12.99 19.60 -3.64
CA GLY A 195 -13.98 20.31 -2.83
C GLY A 195 -14.85 19.37 -2.00
N GLN A 196 -15.35 18.30 -2.64
CA GLN A 196 -16.12 17.25 -1.95
C GLN A 196 -15.30 16.58 -0.86
N LEU A 197 -14.09 16.11 -1.20
CA LEU A 197 -13.21 15.45 -0.25
C LEU A 197 -12.78 16.40 0.89
N GLY A 198 -12.48 17.66 0.58
CA GLY A 198 -12.14 18.67 1.59
C GLY A 198 -13.29 18.89 2.59
N PHE A 199 -14.54 18.90 2.13
CA PHE A 199 -15.71 18.96 3.00
C PHE A 199 -15.78 17.72 3.91
N TYR A 200 -15.58 16.51 3.38
CA TYR A 200 -15.61 15.29 4.19
C TYR A 200 -14.49 15.25 5.24
N VAL A 201 -13.27 15.67 4.87
CA VAL A 201 -12.15 15.80 5.83
C VAL A 201 -12.52 16.72 6.98
N ALA A 202 -13.05 17.92 6.68
CA ALA A 202 -13.46 18.88 7.69
C ALA A 202 -14.64 18.37 8.55
N ALA A 203 -15.58 17.65 7.95
CA ALA A 203 -16.71 17.08 8.67
C ALA A 203 -16.28 15.94 9.61
N VAL A 204 -15.32 15.10 9.21
CA VAL A 204 -14.75 14.06 10.08
C VAL A 204 -13.99 14.68 11.24
N ASP A 205 -13.20 15.75 11.00
CA ASP A 205 -12.51 16.48 12.07
C ASP A 205 -13.49 17.09 13.08
N GLY A 206 -14.64 17.58 12.62
CA GLY A 206 -15.61 18.23 13.49
C GLY A 206 -16.54 17.27 14.25
N GLU A 207 -16.92 16.15 13.63
CA GLU A 207 -18.01 15.29 14.14
C GLU A 207 -17.53 13.92 14.64
N VAL A 208 -16.34 13.46 14.18
CA VAL A 208 -15.86 12.08 14.45
C VAL A 208 -14.53 12.06 15.20
N ALA A 209 -13.61 12.94 14.83
CA ALA A 209 -12.26 12.98 15.42
C ALA A 209 -12.32 13.40 16.89
N GLY A 210 -11.50 12.75 17.72
CA GLY A 210 -11.36 13.07 19.14
C GLY A 210 -10.27 14.12 19.41
N GLU A 211 -10.24 14.64 20.63
CA GLU A 211 -9.28 15.69 21.09
C GLU A 211 -7.81 15.32 20.87
N TYR A 212 -7.49 14.01 20.84
CA TYR A 212 -6.10 13.52 20.73
C TYR A 212 -5.74 13.03 19.33
N ASP A 213 -6.66 13.13 18.37
CA ASP A 213 -6.40 12.77 16.99
C ASP A 213 -5.69 13.91 16.24
N ASN A 214 -4.81 13.55 15.35
CA ASN A 214 -4.21 14.49 14.41
C ASN A 214 -5.21 14.83 13.30
N PRO A 215 -5.00 15.89 12.52
CA PRO A 215 -5.90 16.28 11.44
C PRO A 215 -6.19 15.13 10.47
N THR A 216 -7.44 14.97 10.12
CA THR A 216 -7.91 13.96 9.17
C THR A 216 -7.27 14.15 7.80
N VAL A 217 -6.86 13.06 7.17
CA VAL A 217 -6.25 13.06 5.83
C VAL A 217 -7.27 12.56 4.80
N GLY A 218 -7.37 13.26 3.68
CA GLY A 218 -8.13 12.83 2.51
C GLY A 218 -7.24 12.12 1.49
N LEU A 219 -7.74 11.02 0.92
CA LEU A 219 -7.13 10.30 -0.18
C LEU A 219 -8.13 10.17 -1.32
N LEU A 220 -7.85 10.85 -2.43
CA LEU A 220 -8.64 10.77 -3.65
C LEU A 220 -8.02 9.76 -4.60
N LEU A 221 -8.75 8.69 -4.91
CA LEU A 221 -8.35 7.63 -5.82
C LEU A 221 -9.09 7.77 -7.15
N CYS A 222 -8.36 8.01 -8.23
CA CYS A 222 -8.90 8.20 -9.58
C CYS A 222 -8.34 7.17 -10.57
N LYS A 223 -9.04 6.92 -11.67
CA LYS A 223 -8.54 6.03 -12.76
C LYS A 223 -7.30 6.59 -13.44
N SER A 224 -7.22 7.91 -13.55
CA SER A 224 -6.06 8.61 -14.11
C SER A 224 -6.05 10.06 -13.62
N LYS A 225 -4.90 10.70 -13.65
CA LYS A 225 -4.75 12.11 -13.31
C LYS A 225 -3.77 12.80 -14.28
N ASP A 226 -3.85 14.11 -14.32
CA ASP A 226 -2.80 14.99 -14.82
C ASP A 226 -2.18 15.65 -13.58
N ASP A 227 -0.91 15.42 -13.35
CA ASP A 227 -0.23 15.85 -12.13
C ASP A 227 -0.29 17.38 -11.96
N ALA A 228 -0.09 18.14 -13.05
CA ALA A 228 -0.15 19.59 -12.98
C ALA A 228 -1.56 20.09 -12.63
N VAL A 229 -2.60 19.49 -13.22
CA VAL A 229 -4.00 19.84 -12.89
C VAL A 229 -4.31 19.53 -11.44
N ALA A 230 -3.87 18.37 -10.93
CA ALA A 230 -4.08 17.97 -9.56
C ALA A 230 -3.31 18.86 -8.57
N GLU A 231 -2.03 19.17 -8.84
CA GLU A 231 -1.24 20.11 -8.04
C GLU A 231 -1.87 21.51 -7.97
N TYR A 232 -2.31 22.06 -9.11
CA TYR A 232 -3.00 23.35 -9.11
C TYR A 232 -4.29 23.32 -8.30
N SER A 233 -5.03 22.22 -8.37
CA SER A 233 -6.29 22.05 -7.62
C SER A 233 -6.07 22.04 -6.12
N LEU A 234 -4.93 21.52 -5.64
CA LEU A 234 -4.60 21.44 -4.21
C LEU A 234 -4.01 22.72 -3.62
N ARG A 235 -3.59 23.71 -4.44
CA ARG A 235 -2.87 24.91 -3.94
C ARG A 235 -3.62 25.72 -2.90
N ASN A 236 -4.94 25.81 -3.01
CA ASN A 236 -5.79 26.62 -2.13
C ASN A 236 -6.73 25.75 -1.28
N VAL A 237 -6.45 24.46 -1.14
CA VAL A 237 -7.23 23.54 -0.31
C VAL A 237 -6.54 23.40 1.04
N ASP A 238 -7.18 23.80 2.12
CA ASP A 238 -6.62 23.74 3.48
C ASP A 238 -6.67 22.34 4.09
N ALA A 239 -7.59 21.49 3.64
CA ALA A 239 -7.65 20.10 4.06
C ALA A 239 -6.42 19.32 3.55
N PRO A 240 -5.81 18.44 4.37
CA PRO A 240 -4.71 17.59 3.94
C PRO A 240 -5.21 16.54 2.93
N ILE A 241 -4.85 16.69 1.65
CA ILE A 241 -5.31 15.80 0.57
C ILE A 241 -4.14 15.26 -0.24
N GLY A 242 -4.18 13.95 -0.50
CA GLY A 242 -3.38 13.26 -1.51
C GLY A 242 -4.24 12.78 -2.67
N VAL A 243 -3.72 12.87 -3.88
CA VAL A 243 -4.36 12.38 -5.12
C VAL A 243 -3.50 11.30 -5.74
N SER A 244 -4.07 10.11 -5.92
CA SER A 244 -3.38 8.97 -6.52
C SER A 244 -4.22 8.30 -7.59
N GLU A 245 -3.56 7.64 -8.53
CA GLU A 245 -4.22 6.72 -9.44
C GLU A 245 -4.47 5.38 -8.75
N TYR A 246 -5.40 4.59 -9.27
CA TYR A 246 -5.53 3.20 -8.94
C TYR A 246 -5.67 2.31 -10.18
N ARG A 247 -5.26 1.04 -10.06
CA ARG A 247 -5.36 0.01 -11.08
C ARG A 247 -6.13 -1.18 -10.52
N LEU A 248 -7.00 -1.76 -11.34
CA LEU A 248 -7.71 -3.01 -11.03
C LEU A 248 -6.98 -4.20 -11.64
N GLY A 249 -7.28 -5.41 -11.17
CA GLY A 249 -6.61 -6.63 -11.62
C GLY A 249 -6.62 -6.83 -13.14
N ASP A 250 -7.75 -6.54 -13.78
CA ASP A 250 -7.91 -6.67 -15.23
C ASP A 250 -7.22 -5.56 -16.06
N GLU A 251 -6.67 -4.54 -15.39
CA GLU A 251 -6.03 -3.36 -16.00
C GLU A 251 -4.52 -3.31 -15.75
N LEU A 252 -3.96 -4.36 -15.17
CA LEU A 252 -2.52 -4.40 -14.91
C LEU A 252 -1.76 -4.36 -16.24
N PRO A 253 -0.71 -3.52 -16.36
CA PRO A 253 0.15 -3.52 -17.53
C PRO A 253 0.70 -4.92 -17.80
N PRO A 254 1.00 -5.30 -19.07
CA PRO A 254 1.51 -6.63 -19.42
C PRO A 254 2.77 -7.05 -18.65
N GLU A 255 3.52 -6.09 -18.16
CA GLU A 255 4.68 -6.30 -17.29
C GLU A 255 4.33 -6.86 -15.90
N TYR A 256 3.07 -6.73 -15.48
CA TYR A 256 2.53 -7.32 -14.25
C TYR A 256 1.73 -8.61 -14.51
N GLU A 257 1.16 -8.80 -15.73
CA GLU A 257 0.35 -9.98 -16.07
C GLU A 257 1.12 -11.30 -15.98
N ASN A 258 2.43 -11.27 -16.29
CA ASN A 258 3.31 -12.44 -16.23
C ASN A 258 3.83 -12.76 -14.81
N ILE A 259 3.47 -11.97 -13.81
CA ILE A 259 3.96 -12.07 -12.45
C ILE A 259 2.93 -12.71 -11.53
N LEU A 260 1.64 -12.57 -11.87
CA LEU A 260 0.56 -13.22 -11.12
C LEU A 260 0.51 -14.71 -11.44
N PRO A 261 0.55 -15.61 -10.44
CA PRO A 261 0.34 -17.03 -10.68
C PRO A 261 -1.06 -17.21 -11.25
N SER A 262 -1.17 -17.98 -12.34
CA SER A 262 -2.48 -18.33 -12.89
C SER A 262 -3.33 -19.07 -11.85
N PRO A 263 -4.67 -19.07 -11.97
CA PRO A 263 -5.54 -19.88 -11.11
C PRO A 263 -5.12 -21.37 -11.08
N GLU A 264 -4.54 -21.87 -12.17
CA GLU A 264 -4.02 -23.24 -12.29
C GLU A 264 -2.73 -23.45 -11.49
N ASP A 265 -1.85 -22.42 -11.43
CA ASP A 265 -0.63 -22.46 -10.61
C ASP A 265 -0.94 -22.44 -9.12
N LEU A 266 -2.02 -21.79 -8.73
CA LEU A 266 -2.49 -21.77 -7.34
C LEU A 266 -3.11 -23.12 -6.94
N MET A 267 -3.85 -23.77 -7.83
CA MET A 267 -4.43 -25.10 -7.56
C MET A 267 -3.38 -26.21 -7.51
N ASN A 268 -2.29 -26.10 -8.25
CA ASN A 268 -1.20 -27.10 -8.26
C ASN A 268 -0.22 -26.96 -7.09
N ARG A 269 -0.42 -25.99 -6.18
CA ARG A 269 0.42 -25.75 -5.00
C ARG A 269 -0.22 -26.17 -3.68
N ILE A 270 -1.45 -26.69 -3.73
CA ILE A 270 -2.16 -27.32 -2.62
C ILE A 270 -1.95 -28.81 -2.71
#